data_8d4594ed0db96ebb6cb8059066c6035d
#
_entry.id   8d4594ed0db96ebb6cb8059066c6035d
#
_cell.length_a   1.000
_cell.length_b   1.000
_cell.length_c   1.000
_cell.angle_alpha   90.00
_cell.angle_beta   90.00
_cell.angle_gamma   90.00
#
_symmetry.space_group_name_H-M   'P 1'
#
loop_
_entity.id
_entity.type
_entity.pdbx_description
1 polymer ?
#
loop_
_entity_poly.entity_id
_entity_poly.type
_entity_poly.pdbx_seq_one_letter_code
_entity_poly.pdbx_strand_id
1 'polypeptide(L)'
;MIDEIFGEFEYKDDSFRKTEKFDMYGYGNEVEIQLSSESGVGITLEQKEAYQKYLLNKDDYFDKIPQAFLESYILNYDEIAKRVAVEGTEHDIRNINTQIIAKMFIFETLYFDAKGTYGWICKCGWTEDNTIAILLSEDKPRILTPSQLRDYRKIDDPVFGEMIYNEVWERSEKKL
;
A
#
# COMPACT_ATOMS: atom_id res chain seq x y z
N MET A 1 15.75 18.86 -5.30
CA MET A 1 16.49 18.18 -6.40
C MET A 1 15.56 18.08 -7.59
N ILE A 2 16.06 18.27 -8.81
CA ILE A 2 15.27 18.05 -10.06
C ILE A 2 15.82 16.78 -10.69
N ASP A 3 14.93 15.80 -10.94
CA ASP A 3 15.24 14.56 -11.65
C ASP A 3 14.51 14.57 -13.00
N GLU A 4 15.15 14.03 -14.05
CA GLU A 4 14.61 14.06 -15.43
C GLU A 4 13.31 13.26 -15.58
N ILE A 5 13.12 12.20 -14.77
CA ILE A 5 11.95 11.31 -14.83
C ILE A 5 10.87 11.77 -13.85
N PHE A 6 11.28 12.12 -12.65
CA PHE A 6 10.34 12.45 -11.58
C PHE A 6 10.01 13.94 -11.45
N GLY A 7 10.86 14.83 -12.00
CA GLY A 7 10.74 16.27 -11.80
C GLY A 7 11.33 16.75 -10.46
N GLU A 8 10.71 17.77 -9.86
CA GLU A 8 11.23 18.41 -8.65
C GLU A 8 10.79 17.68 -7.38
N PHE A 9 11.75 17.39 -6.49
CA PHE A 9 11.56 16.77 -5.18
C PHE A 9 12.14 17.57 -4.05
N GLU A 10 11.47 17.56 -2.90
CA GLU A 10 12.02 17.95 -1.60
C GLU A 10 12.65 16.72 -0.93
N TYR A 11 13.85 16.90 -0.32
CA TYR A 11 14.47 15.86 0.51
C TYR A 11 14.14 16.13 1.98
N LYS A 12 13.46 15.18 2.61
CA LYS A 12 13.03 15.26 4.01
C LYS A 12 12.88 13.86 4.61
N ASP A 13 13.33 13.72 5.88
CA ASP A 13 13.19 12.48 6.66
C ASP A 13 13.70 11.24 5.89
N ASP A 14 14.94 11.29 5.37
CA ASP A 14 15.58 10.25 4.58
C ASP A 14 14.76 9.78 3.35
N SER A 15 13.98 10.66 2.76
CA SER A 15 13.22 10.39 1.55
C SER A 15 13.10 11.61 0.64
N PHE A 16 12.95 11.34 -0.66
CA PHE A 16 12.55 12.37 -1.63
C PHE A 16 11.04 12.36 -1.74
N ARG A 17 10.41 13.53 -1.65
CA ARG A 17 8.96 13.70 -1.60
C ARG A 17 8.48 14.75 -2.57
N LYS A 18 7.35 14.52 -3.22
CA LYS A 18 6.59 15.53 -3.95
C LYS A 18 5.09 15.24 -3.83
N THR A 19 4.28 16.25 -4.02
CA THR A 19 2.82 16.12 -4.06
C THR A 19 2.33 16.21 -5.49
N GLU A 20 1.47 15.31 -5.91
CA GLU A 20 0.80 15.31 -7.20
C GLU A 20 -0.70 15.12 -7.04
N LYS A 21 -1.47 15.62 -8.03
CA LYS A 21 -2.90 15.38 -8.12
C LYS A 21 -3.16 14.13 -8.95
N PHE A 22 -3.87 13.18 -8.37
CA PHE A 22 -4.36 12.00 -9.06
C PHE A 22 -5.88 12.01 -9.06
N ASP A 23 -6.48 11.68 -10.21
CA ASP A 23 -7.89 11.33 -10.28
C ASP A 23 -8.03 9.81 -10.20
N MET A 24 -8.58 9.34 -9.09
CA MET A 24 -8.76 7.92 -8.82
C MET A 24 -10.21 7.66 -8.43
N TYR A 25 -10.87 6.80 -9.18
CA TYR A 25 -12.29 6.45 -8.97
C TYR A 25 -13.23 7.67 -8.94
N GLY A 26 -12.90 8.75 -9.68
CA GLY A 26 -13.66 9.99 -9.72
C GLY A 26 -13.41 10.94 -8.53
N TYR A 27 -12.42 10.66 -7.71
CA TYR A 27 -11.97 11.52 -6.61
C TYR A 27 -10.60 12.09 -6.95
N GLY A 28 -10.54 13.42 -7.22
CA GLY A 28 -9.27 14.15 -7.37
C GLY A 28 -8.62 14.32 -6.01
N ASN A 29 -7.63 13.51 -5.69
CA ASN A 29 -6.88 13.61 -4.44
C ASN A 29 -5.46 14.13 -4.70
N GLU A 30 -4.96 14.93 -3.75
CA GLU A 30 -3.53 15.20 -3.65
C GLU A 30 -2.87 14.02 -2.94
N VAL A 31 -1.87 13.43 -3.58
CA VAL A 31 -1.11 12.30 -3.03
C VAL A 31 0.36 12.64 -2.95
N GLU A 32 1.03 12.09 -1.95
CA GLU A 32 2.49 12.18 -1.83
C GLU A 32 3.13 11.07 -2.66
N ILE A 33 4.12 11.41 -3.50
CA ILE A 33 5.07 10.44 -4.06
C ILE A 33 6.30 10.46 -3.17
N GLN A 34 6.62 9.33 -2.58
CA GLN A 34 7.72 9.15 -1.65
C GLN A 34 8.72 8.12 -2.18
N LEU A 35 9.98 8.54 -2.35
CA LEU A 35 11.09 7.66 -2.69
C LEU A 35 11.99 7.52 -1.45
N SER A 36 12.16 6.30 -0.93
CA SER A 36 13.09 6.08 0.17
C SER A 36 14.53 6.34 -0.29
N SER A 37 15.35 6.93 0.59
CA SER A 37 16.77 7.14 0.35
C SER A 37 17.59 6.31 1.34
N GLU A 38 18.47 5.46 0.84
CA GLU A 38 19.45 4.79 1.68
C GLU A 38 20.65 5.72 1.86
N SER A 39 20.81 6.29 3.07
CA SER A 39 22.04 6.99 3.50
C SER A 39 22.54 8.13 2.60
N GLY A 40 21.67 8.98 2.07
CA GLY A 40 22.06 10.15 1.29
C GLY A 40 22.45 9.84 -0.17
N VAL A 41 22.23 8.63 -0.64
CA VAL A 41 22.30 8.28 -2.06
C VAL A 41 21.11 8.94 -2.77
N GLY A 42 21.32 9.51 -3.95
CA GLY A 42 20.24 10.08 -4.78
C GLY A 42 19.22 9.04 -5.24
N ILE A 43 18.27 9.45 -6.06
CA ILE A 43 17.27 8.55 -6.66
C ILE A 43 17.97 7.44 -7.45
N THR A 44 17.65 6.19 -7.15
CA THR A 44 18.30 5.02 -7.76
C THR A 44 17.74 4.73 -9.16
N LEU A 45 18.46 3.92 -9.93
CA LEU A 45 17.99 3.45 -11.24
C LEU A 45 16.75 2.56 -11.08
N GLU A 46 16.74 1.70 -10.08
CA GLU A 46 15.64 0.81 -9.75
C GLU A 46 14.35 1.58 -9.43
N GLN A 47 14.45 2.70 -8.71
CA GLN A 47 13.31 3.58 -8.47
C GLN A 47 12.77 4.20 -9.76
N LYS A 48 13.67 4.61 -10.67
CA LYS A 48 13.28 5.17 -11.97
C LYS A 48 12.55 4.14 -12.84
N GLU A 49 13.08 2.93 -12.92
CA GLU A 49 12.46 1.84 -13.66
C GLU A 49 11.11 1.43 -13.04
N ALA A 50 11.03 1.36 -11.72
CA ALA A 50 9.79 1.08 -11.00
C ALA A 50 8.71 2.14 -11.26
N TYR A 51 9.07 3.42 -11.29
CA TYR A 51 8.12 4.49 -11.58
C TYR A 51 7.64 4.43 -13.05
N GLN A 52 8.53 4.18 -13.99
CA GLN A 52 8.13 3.98 -15.39
C GLN A 52 7.19 2.78 -15.54
N LYS A 53 7.49 1.65 -14.88
CA LYS A 53 6.63 0.48 -14.84
C LYS A 53 5.27 0.81 -14.24
N TYR A 54 5.23 1.57 -13.14
CA TYR A 54 3.99 2.04 -12.54
C TYR A 54 3.15 2.86 -13.53
N LEU A 55 3.75 3.86 -14.20
CA LEU A 55 3.04 4.70 -15.16
C LEU A 55 2.44 3.92 -16.33
N LEU A 56 3.16 2.90 -16.82
CA LEU A 56 2.69 2.04 -17.92
C LEU A 56 1.51 1.13 -17.50
N ASN A 57 1.41 0.75 -16.23
CA ASN A 57 0.44 -0.23 -15.75
C ASN A 57 -0.61 0.36 -14.79
N LYS A 58 -0.59 1.66 -14.55
CA LYS A 58 -1.43 2.30 -13.53
C LYS A 58 -2.93 2.01 -13.69
N ASP A 59 -3.44 2.03 -14.91
CA ASP A 59 -4.86 1.81 -15.19
C ASP A 59 -5.25 0.35 -14.87
N ASP A 60 -4.41 -0.62 -15.26
CA ASP A 60 -4.58 -2.04 -14.93
C ASP A 60 -4.53 -2.28 -13.40
N TYR A 61 -3.65 -1.56 -12.68
CA TYR A 61 -3.64 -1.62 -11.22
C TYR A 61 -4.92 -1.09 -10.61
N PHE A 62 -5.42 0.06 -11.06
CA PHE A 62 -6.66 0.63 -10.54
C PHE A 62 -7.88 -0.25 -10.81
N ASP A 63 -7.91 -0.99 -11.91
CA ASP A 63 -8.96 -1.97 -12.18
C ASP A 63 -8.92 -3.17 -11.19
N LYS A 64 -7.72 -3.57 -10.74
CA LYS A 64 -7.51 -4.75 -9.88
C LYS A 64 -7.52 -4.46 -8.37
N ILE A 65 -7.16 -3.23 -7.96
CA ILE A 65 -7.07 -2.86 -6.55
C ILE A 65 -8.35 -3.09 -5.77
N PRO A 66 -9.56 -2.70 -6.24
CA PRO A 66 -10.80 -2.93 -5.49
C PRO A 66 -11.07 -4.41 -5.23
N GLN A 67 -10.70 -5.30 -6.15
CA GLN A 67 -10.84 -6.74 -5.97
C GLN A 67 -9.90 -7.28 -4.90
N ALA A 68 -8.63 -6.84 -4.88
CA ALA A 68 -7.68 -7.23 -3.84
C ALA A 68 -8.10 -6.76 -2.44
N PHE A 69 -8.66 -5.53 -2.35
CA PHE A 69 -9.24 -5.04 -1.09
C PHE A 69 -10.46 -5.84 -0.67
N LEU A 70 -11.36 -6.18 -1.59
CA LEU A 70 -12.55 -6.99 -1.30
C LEU A 70 -12.16 -8.36 -0.75
N GLU A 71 -11.21 -9.04 -1.38
CA GLU A 71 -10.70 -10.33 -0.91
C GLU A 71 -10.11 -10.22 0.50
N SER A 72 -9.29 -9.19 0.75
CA SER A 72 -8.73 -8.93 2.08
C SER A 72 -9.81 -8.59 3.12
N TYR A 73 -10.82 -7.81 2.75
CA TYR A 73 -11.94 -7.47 3.62
C TYR A 73 -12.73 -8.71 4.03
N ILE A 74 -13.10 -9.55 3.07
CA ILE A 74 -13.85 -10.80 3.33
C ILE A 74 -13.02 -11.73 4.23
N LEU A 75 -11.73 -11.88 3.96
CA LEU A 75 -10.84 -12.75 4.73
C LEU A 75 -10.71 -12.30 6.21
N ASN A 76 -10.79 -11.00 6.47
CA ASN A 76 -10.61 -10.42 7.80
C ASN A 76 -11.94 -9.91 8.40
N TYR A 77 -13.09 -10.28 7.84
CA TYR A 77 -14.38 -9.71 8.20
C TYR A 77 -14.70 -9.81 9.70
N ASP A 78 -14.47 -10.96 10.31
CA ASP A 78 -14.78 -11.18 11.72
C ASP A 78 -14.00 -10.24 12.64
N GLU A 79 -12.74 -9.94 12.30
CA GLU A 79 -11.91 -8.98 13.04
C GLU A 79 -12.34 -7.54 12.78
N ILE A 80 -12.73 -7.23 11.55
CA ILE A 80 -13.26 -5.92 11.18
C ILE A 80 -14.58 -5.67 11.91
N ALA A 81 -15.51 -6.64 11.92
CA ALA A 81 -16.81 -6.53 12.58
C ALA A 81 -16.71 -6.33 14.11
N LYS A 82 -15.64 -6.78 14.74
CA LYS A 82 -15.38 -6.52 16.16
C LYS A 82 -15.01 -5.04 16.43
N ARG A 83 -14.48 -4.33 15.43
CA ARG A 83 -13.98 -2.95 15.56
C ARG A 83 -14.95 -1.91 15.02
N VAL A 84 -15.65 -2.25 13.96
CA VAL A 84 -16.54 -1.34 13.23
C VAL A 84 -17.92 -1.97 13.16
N ALA A 85 -18.96 -1.18 13.42
CA ALA A 85 -20.34 -1.63 13.31
C ALA A 85 -20.73 -1.80 11.83
N VAL A 86 -20.42 -2.95 11.24
CA VAL A 86 -20.69 -3.25 9.81
C VAL A 86 -21.95 -4.09 9.60
N GLU A 87 -22.41 -4.83 10.62
CA GLU A 87 -23.54 -5.73 10.51
C GLU A 87 -24.84 -4.99 10.15
N GLY A 88 -25.53 -5.46 9.14
CA GLY A 88 -26.77 -4.86 8.64
C GLY A 88 -26.59 -3.56 7.82
N THR A 89 -25.36 -3.11 7.60
CA THR A 89 -25.03 -1.92 6.77
C THR A 89 -24.68 -2.31 5.32
N GLU A 90 -24.37 -1.35 4.48
CA GLU A 90 -23.81 -1.61 3.15
C GLU A 90 -22.42 -2.30 3.21
N HIS A 91 -21.71 -2.18 4.33
CA HIS A 91 -20.41 -2.79 4.59
C HIS A 91 -20.50 -4.22 5.15
N ASP A 92 -21.72 -4.74 5.38
CA ASP A 92 -21.92 -6.14 5.77
C ASP A 92 -21.41 -7.09 4.69
N ILE A 93 -20.80 -8.22 5.09
CA ILE A 93 -20.23 -9.21 4.18
C ILE A 93 -21.24 -9.70 3.11
N ARG A 94 -22.53 -9.64 3.42
CA ARG A 94 -23.62 -10.02 2.50
C ARG A 94 -23.86 -8.98 1.40
N ASN A 95 -23.44 -7.73 1.61
CA ASN A 95 -23.73 -6.59 0.74
C ASN A 95 -22.47 -6.07 0.05
N ILE A 96 -21.29 -6.28 0.67
CA ILE A 96 -20.02 -5.71 0.22
C ILE A 96 -19.66 -6.17 -1.20
N ASN A 97 -19.15 -5.26 -1.99
CA ASN A 97 -18.67 -5.50 -3.35
C ASN A 97 -17.55 -4.51 -3.71
N THR A 98 -16.97 -4.66 -4.89
CA THR A 98 -15.84 -3.82 -5.33
C THR A 98 -16.18 -2.32 -5.41
N GLN A 99 -17.43 -1.95 -5.72
CA GLN A 99 -17.85 -0.53 -5.79
C GLN A 99 -17.97 0.09 -4.40
N ILE A 100 -18.44 -0.66 -3.41
CA ILE A 100 -18.52 -0.21 -2.02
C ILE A 100 -17.09 -0.15 -1.45
N ILE A 101 -16.31 -1.21 -1.63
CA ILE A 101 -14.95 -1.27 -1.09
C ILE A 101 -14.05 -0.14 -1.63
N ALA A 102 -14.19 0.24 -2.90
CA ALA A 102 -13.42 1.33 -3.49
C ALA A 102 -13.63 2.69 -2.81
N LYS A 103 -14.72 2.85 -2.04
CA LYS A 103 -15.03 4.06 -1.27
C LYS A 103 -14.54 4.01 0.18
N MET A 104 -14.04 2.86 0.63
CA MET A 104 -13.67 2.63 2.03
C MET A 104 -12.18 2.92 2.31
N PHE A 105 -11.40 3.26 1.30
CA PHE A 105 -9.99 3.62 1.44
C PHE A 105 -9.65 4.86 0.64
N ILE A 106 -8.63 5.59 1.09
CA ILE A 106 -8.15 6.82 0.46
C ILE A 106 -6.66 6.67 0.20
N PHE A 107 -6.24 6.84 -1.04
CA PHE A 107 -4.82 6.85 -1.41
C PHE A 107 -4.13 8.07 -0.82
N GLU A 108 -3.01 7.89 -0.12
CA GLU A 108 -2.23 8.98 0.47
C GLU A 108 -0.82 9.07 -0.09
N THR A 109 -0.12 7.94 -0.17
CA THR A 109 1.29 7.93 -0.56
C THR A 109 1.56 6.83 -1.58
N LEU A 110 2.11 7.20 -2.72
CA LEU A 110 2.73 6.26 -3.65
C LEU A 110 4.20 6.11 -3.27
N TYR A 111 4.54 4.98 -2.71
CA TYR A 111 5.86 4.69 -2.14
C TYR A 111 6.71 3.86 -3.09
N PHE A 112 8.00 4.22 -3.18
CA PHE A 112 9.05 3.45 -3.88
C PHE A 112 10.24 3.25 -2.95
N ASP A 113 10.66 2.02 -2.73
CA ASP A 113 11.91 1.75 -2.03
C ASP A 113 13.12 1.89 -2.96
N ALA A 114 14.31 1.99 -2.37
CA ALA A 114 15.56 2.18 -3.12
C ALA A 114 15.89 1.01 -4.09
N LYS A 115 15.24 -0.13 -3.96
CA LYS A 115 15.45 -1.35 -4.75
C LYS A 115 14.34 -1.63 -5.76
N GLY A 116 13.42 -0.69 -5.93
CA GLY A 116 12.36 -0.76 -6.93
C GLY A 116 11.09 -1.49 -6.49
N THR A 117 10.91 -1.83 -5.20
CA THR A 117 9.60 -2.21 -4.67
C THR A 117 8.72 -0.98 -4.59
N TYR A 118 7.45 -1.10 -4.99
CA TYR A 118 6.53 0.03 -4.93
C TYR A 118 5.09 -0.39 -4.64
N GLY A 119 4.35 0.56 -4.12
CA GLY A 119 2.95 0.36 -3.80
C GLY A 119 2.29 1.60 -3.20
N TRP A 120 1.01 1.51 -2.91
CA TRP A 120 0.24 2.55 -2.27
C TRP A 120 0.15 2.34 -0.76
N ILE A 121 0.24 3.44 -0.01
CA ILE A 121 -0.20 3.51 1.39
C ILE A 121 -1.50 4.31 1.39
N CYS A 122 -2.53 3.74 2.02
CA CYS A 122 -3.88 4.27 2.01
C CYS A 122 -4.40 4.44 3.44
N LYS A 123 -5.25 5.44 3.65
CA LYS A 123 -6.15 5.46 4.81
C LYS A 123 -7.24 4.40 4.63
N CYS A 124 -7.54 3.70 5.73
CA CYS A 124 -8.51 2.62 5.72
C CYS A 124 -9.15 2.48 7.10
N GLY A 125 -10.44 2.74 7.21
CA GLY A 125 -11.16 2.81 8.48
C GLY A 125 -11.36 1.48 9.20
N TRP A 126 -11.02 0.33 8.59
CA TRP A 126 -11.20 -0.99 9.21
C TRP A 126 -9.93 -1.62 9.78
N THR A 127 -8.77 -0.99 9.60
CA THR A 127 -7.52 -1.46 10.20
C THR A 127 -7.24 -0.80 11.54
N GLU A 128 -6.41 -1.42 12.38
CA GLU A 128 -6.09 -0.92 13.72
C GLU A 128 -5.45 0.47 13.69
N ASP A 129 -4.51 0.67 12.76
CA ASP A 129 -3.76 1.92 12.60
C ASP A 129 -4.43 2.89 11.62
N ASN A 130 -5.65 2.60 11.17
CA ASN A 130 -6.35 3.33 10.11
C ASN A 130 -5.55 3.45 8.80
N THR A 131 -4.58 2.56 8.59
CA THR A 131 -3.74 2.54 7.39
C THR A 131 -3.60 1.13 6.84
N ILE A 132 -3.45 1.03 5.52
CA ILE A 132 -3.22 -0.21 4.79
C ILE A 132 -2.27 0.07 3.63
N ALA A 133 -1.55 -0.93 3.16
CA ALA A 133 -0.71 -0.80 2.00
C ALA A 133 -1.10 -1.78 0.90
N ILE A 134 -0.77 -1.43 -0.33
CA ILE A 134 -0.97 -2.25 -1.52
C ILE A 134 0.35 -2.37 -2.25
N LEU A 135 0.91 -3.56 -2.30
CA LEU A 135 2.08 -3.86 -3.12
C LEU A 135 1.66 -3.98 -4.58
N LEU A 136 2.38 -3.31 -5.48
CA LEU A 136 2.14 -3.29 -6.93
C LEU A 136 3.32 -3.80 -7.76
N SER A 137 4.47 -3.98 -7.16
CA SER A 137 5.68 -4.44 -7.88
C SER A 137 5.61 -5.89 -8.35
N GLU A 138 4.60 -6.65 -7.91
CA GLU A 138 4.28 -8.01 -8.36
C GLU A 138 3.19 -8.04 -9.44
N ASP A 139 2.90 -9.23 -9.97
CA ASP A 139 1.90 -9.43 -11.04
C ASP A 139 0.45 -9.12 -10.59
N LYS A 140 0.19 -9.24 -9.28
CA LYS A 140 -1.11 -8.96 -8.68
C LYS A 140 -0.95 -8.03 -7.49
N PRO A 141 -1.86 -7.05 -7.32
CA PRO A 141 -1.90 -6.24 -6.10
C PRO A 141 -2.05 -7.14 -4.86
N ARG A 142 -1.22 -6.89 -3.84
CA ARG A 142 -1.29 -7.59 -2.54
C ARG A 142 -1.52 -6.59 -1.43
N ILE A 143 -2.44 -6.92 -0.54
CA ILE A 143 -2.73 -6.10 0.63
C ILE A 143 -1.75 -6.46 1.76
N LEU A 144 -1.09 -5.42 2.29
CA LEU A 144 -0.06 -5.49 3.31
C LEU A 144 -0.31 -4.42 4.38
N THR A 145 0.47 -4.45 5.45
CA THR A 145 0.63 -3.27 6.30
C THR A 145 1.65 -2.30 5.69
N PRO A 146 1.65 -1.00 6.05
CA PRO A 146 2.67 -0.06 5.60
C PRO A 146 4.10 -0.49 5.97
N SER A 147 4.29 -1.12 7.13
CA SER A 147 5.60 -1.66 7.54
C SER A 147 6.05 -2.80 6.63
N GLN A 148 5.15 -3.72 6.30
CA GLN A 148 5.44 -4.82 5.38
C GLN A 148 5.79 -4.32 3.98
N LEU A 149 5.14 -3.28 3.48
CA LEU A 149 5.50 -2.68 2.19
C LEU A 149 6.91 -2.09 2.21
N ARG A 150 7.26 -1.35 3.27
CA ARG A 150 8.58 -0.71 3.42
C ARG A 150 9.72 -1.72 3.58
N ASP A 151 9.44 -2.84 4.23
CA ASP A 151 10.41 -3.88 4.52
C ASP A 151 10.25 -5.12 3.62
N TYR A 152 9.51 -4.99 2.50
CA TYR A 152 9.05 -6.13 1.70
C TYR A 152 10.16 -7.09 1.30
N ARG A 153 11.33 -6.57 0.87
CA ARG A 153 12.47 -7.42 0.49
C ARG A 153 13.18 -8.10 1.65
N LYS A 154 13.02 -7.58 2.86
CA LYS A 154 13.52 -8.25 4.06
C LYS A 154 12.66 -9.47 4.41
N ILE A 155 11.39 -9.47 3.98
CA ILE A 155 10.47 -10.61 4.14
C ILE A 155 10.86 -11.77 3.22
N ASP A 156 11.41 -11.47 2.03
CA ASP A 156 11.89 -12.49 1.08
C ASP A 156 13.29 -13.04 1.44
N ASP A 157 14.01 -12.44 2.39
CA ASP A 157 15.20 -13.04 2.99
C ASP A 157 14.74 -14.24 3.85
N PRO A 158 15.17 -15.48 3.54
CA PRO A 158 14.71 -16.68 4.26
C PRO A 158 14.85 -16.58 5.78
N VAL A 159 15.93 -15.95 6.26
CA VAL A 159 16.18 -15.78 7.69
C VAL A 159 15.26 -14.71 8.30
N PHE A 160 15.03 -13.61 7.59
CA PHE A 160 14.18 -12.53 8.07
C PHE A 160 12.70 -12.86 7.90
N GLY A 161 12.33 -13.55 6.80
CA GLY A 161 10.98 -14.03 6.55
C GLY A 161 10.48 -15.00 7.62
N GLU A 162 11.34 -15.94 8.06
CA GLU A 162 11.01 -16.83 9.18
C GLU A 162 10.84 -16.07 10.51
N MET A 163 11.65 -15.05 10.78
CA MET A 163 11.51 -14.23 11.99
C MET A 163 10.17 -13.47 12.01
N ILE A 164 9.80 -12.82 10.91
CA ILE A 164 8.52 -12.08 10.83
C ILE A 164 7.34 -13.04 10.87
N TYR A 165 7.40 -14.16 10.16
CA TYR A 165 6.34 -15.17 10.16
C TYR A 165 6.12 -15.73 11.58
N ASN A 166 7.18 -16.04 12.29
CA ASN A 166 7.12 -16.52 13.66
C ASN A 166 6.60 -15.46 14.63
N GLU A 167 7.01 -14.19 14.52
CA GLU A 167 6.49 -13.11 15.37
C GLU A 167 4.99 -12.84 15.14
N VAL A 168 4.53 -12.87 13.90
CA VAL A 168 3.11 -12.68 13.56
C VAL A 168 2.30 -13.88 14.04
N TRP A 169 2.81 -15.10 13.87
CA TRP A 169 2.15 -16.33 14.31
C TRP A 169 2.08 -16.41 15.85
N GLU A 170 3.19 -16.16 16.54
CA GLU A 170 3.21 -16.14 18.01
C GLU A 170 2.30 -15.07 18.62
N ARG A 171 2.13 -13.92 17.97
CA ARG A 171 1.17 -12.89 18.40
C ARG A 171 -0.27 -13.32 18.18
N SER A 172 -0.57 -14.09 17.14
CA SER A 172 -1.92 -14.61 16.89
C SER A 172 -2.29 -15.73 17.88
N GLU A 173 -1.36 -16.60 18.24
CA GLU A 173 -1.60 -17.68 19.24
C GLU A 173 -1.74 -17.15 20.68
N LYS A 174 -1.06 -16.05 21.03
CA LYS A 174 -1.17 -15.43 22.36
C LYS A 174 -2.47 -14.63 22.57
N LYS A 175 -3.29 -14.45 21.52
CA LYS A 175 -4.60 -13.78 21.59
C LYS A 175 -5.79 -14.76 21.60
N LEU A 176 -5.53 -16.07 21.57
CA LEU A 176 -6.50 -17.14 21.80
C LEU A 176 -6.38 -17.65 23.24
#